data_f432711d1ee7b0c53f1cbc615f48cf51
#
_entry.id   f432711d1ee7b0c53f1cbc615f48cf51
#
_cell.length_a   1.000
_cell.length_b   1.000
_cell.length_c   1.000
_cell.angle_alpha   90.00
_cell.angle_beta   90.00
_cell.angle_gamma   90.00
#
_symmetry.space_group_name_H-M   'P 1'
#
loop_
_entity.id
_entity.type
_entity.pdbx_description
1 polymer ?
#
loop_
_entity_poly.entity_id
_entity_poly.type
_entity_poly.pdbx_seq_one_letter_code
_entity_poly.pdbx_strand_id
1 'polypeptide(L)'
;IGLAEAGADIVCVGRSDDSETQEKIKALGREYLNIRMSVSEENAPEEIVKQTVERFGKLDILVNAAGITRRVMAIDIDRKDWQDVLDVNLTALFFMCQAAARQFIKQGGGGKIINIGSMTSYQGGIKVIPYTASKAAVRNITMHMCNEWAAKYNIHVNCIAPGYMVTNMTAPMRSEPSRMAETNTRIPMERWGVPEDLAGAAIFLASDASDYVNGFTIAVDGGFLAKS
;
A
#
# COMPACT_ATOMS: atom_id res chain seq x y z
N ILE A 1 10.47 -4.47 -5.58
CA ILE A 1 11.26 -5.10 -6.65
C ILE A 1 10.64 -4.73 -7.99
N GLY A 2 9.39 -5.05 -8.32
CA GLY A 2 8.79 -4.79 -9.63
C GLY A 2 8.93 -3.36 -10.15
N LEU A 3 8.84 -2.34 -9.29
CA LEU A 3 9.11 -0.95 -9.71
C LEU A 3 10.59 -0.73 -10.07
N ALA A 4 11.52 -1.40 -9.38
CA ALA A 4 12.94 -1.34 -9.73
C ALA A 4 13.23 -2.03 -11.08
N GLU A 5 12.58 -3.16 -11.36
CA GLU A 5 12.63 -3.84 -12.66
C GLU A 5 12.12 -2.93 -13.79
N ALA A 6 11.12 -2.09 -13.48
CA ALA A 6 10.61 -1.06 -14.40
C ALA A 6 11.48 0.21 -14.49
N GLY A 7 12.61 0.28 -13.75
CA GLY A 7 13.58 1.36 -13.85
C GLY A 7 13.55 2.40 -12.72
N ALA A 8 12.74 2.23 -11.69
CA ALA A 8 12.72 3.16 -10.55
C ALA A 8 13.91 2.92 -9.60
N ASP A 9 14.45 4.01 -9.05
CA ASP A 9 15.28 3.96 -7.85
C ASP A 9 14.36 3.88 -6.62
N ILE A 10 14.78 3.17 -5.57
CA ILE A 10 13.90 2.78 -4.49
C ILE A 10 14.32 3.36 -3.15
N VAL A 11 13.36 3.96 -2.46
CA VAL A 11 13.44 4.23 -1.02
C VAL A 11 12.55 3.23 -0.30
N CYS A 12 13.14 2.41 0.56
CA CYS A 12 12.42 1.48 1.41
C CYS A 12 12.35 2.04 2.84
N VAL A 13 11.13 2.11 3.37
CA VAL A 13 10.89 2.63 4.73
C VAL A 13 10.31 1.52 5.57
N GLY A 14 10.94 1.22 6.70
CA GLY A 14 10.47 0.17 7.59
C GLY A 14 11.36 -0.03 8.80
N ARG A 15 10.94 -0.93 9.69
CA ARG A 15 11.69 -1.27 10.91
C ARG A 15 12.48 -2.57 10.78
N SER A 16 12.08 -3.42 9.84
CA SER A 16 12.68 -4.73 9.62
C SER A 16 13.98 -4.62 8.82
N ASP A 17 14.77 -5.69 8.86
CA ASP A 17 15.88 -5.87 7.93
C ASP A 17 15.34 -6.06 6.50
N ASP A 18 15.95 -5.38 5.56
CA ASP A 18 15.60 -5.39 4.14
C ASP A 18 16.80 -5.62 3.22
N SER A 19 17.90 -6.16 3.79
CA SER A 19 19.16 -6.44 3.09
C SER A 19 18.95 -7.27 1.82
N GLU A 20 18.12 -8.30 1.87
CA GLU A 20 17.77 -9.11 0.70
C GLU A 20 17.10 -8.29 -0.41
N THR A 21 16.21 -7.38 -0.04
CA THR A 21 15.54 -6.47 -1.00
C THR A 21 16.57 -5.50 -1.60
N GLN A 22 17.44 -4.95 -0.78
CA GLN A 22 18.52 -4.07 -1.21
C GLN A 22 19.43 -4.74 -2.23
N GLU A 23 19.87 -5.98 -1.96
CA GLU A 23 20.71 -6.74 -2.88
C GLU A 23 20.04 -6.97 -4.23
N LYS A 24 18.76 -7.37 -4.22
CA LYS A 24 17.98 -7.57 -5.45
C LYS A 24 17.87 -6.29 -6.27
N ILE A 25 17.60 -5.14 -5.63
CA ILE A 25 17.48 -3.86 -6.31
C ILE A 25 18.81 -3.41 -6.90
N LYS A 26 19.91 -3.54 -6.15
CA LYS A 26 21.26 -3.23 -6.65
C LYS A 26 21.68 -4.14 -7.80
N ALA A 27 21.30 -5.41 -7.79
CA ALA A 27 21.54 -6.34 -8.89
C ALA A 27 20.83 -5.93 -10.19
N LEU A 28 19.73 -5.20 -10.09
CA LEU A 28 19.03 -4.58 -11.25
C LEU A 28 19.70 -3.27 -11.73
N GLY A 29 20.81 -2.86 -11.12
CA GLY A 29 21.48 -1.60 -11.44
C GLY A 29 20.74 -0.36 -10.97
N ARG A 30 19.84 -0.50 -9.97
CA ARG A 30 19.07 0.61 -9.42
C ARG A 30 19.63 1.08 -8.08
N GLU A 31 19.46 2.37 -7.79
CA GLU A 31 19.85 2.96 -6.52
C GLU A 31 18.84 2.59 -5.43
N TYR A 32 19.35 2.47 -4.21
CA TYR A 32 18.56 2.09 -3.05
C TYR A 32 18.90 2.94 -1.82
N LEU A 33 17.88 3.42 -1.14
CA LEU A 33 17.98 4.07 0.17
C LEU A 33 17.10 3.33 1.17
N ASN A 34 17.68 2.90 2.31
CA ASN A 34 16.93 2.39 3.44
C ASN A 34 16.72 3.51 4.47
N ILE A 35 15.48 3.73 4.89
CA ILE A 35 15.14 4.61 6.00
C ILE A 35 14.52 3.76 7.12
N ARG A 36 15.28 3.54 8.20
CA ARG A 36 14.82 2.78 9.37
C ARG A 36 13.98 3.65 10.28
N MET A 37 12.68 3.64 10.06
CA MET A 37 11.72 4.46 10.79
C MET A 37 10.35 3.79 10.83
N SER A 38 9.56 4.06 11.89
CA SER A 38 8.15 3.73 11.86
C SER A 38 7.38 4.83 11.12
N VAL A 39 6.54 4.45 10.15
CA VAL A 39 5.69 5.42 9.44
C VAL A 39 4.68 6.11 10.35
N SER A 40 4.43 5.58 11.55
CA SER A 40 3.51 6.15 12.54
C SER A 40 4.19 7.11 13.53
N GLU A 41 5.50 7.38 13.39
CA GLU A 41 6.14 8.46 14.12
C GLU A 41 5.66 9.82 13.60
N GLU A 42 5.44 10.77 14.49
CA GLU A 42 4.81 12.06 14.15
C GLU A 42 5.55 12.82 13.05
N ASN A 43 6.87 12.79 13.09
CA ASN A 43 7.75 13.47 12.11
C ASN A 43 8.14 12.60 10.92
N ALA A 44 7.69 11.33 10.85
CA ALA A 44 8.10 10.41 9.80
C ALA A 44 7.77 10.89 8.39
N PRO A 45 6.58 11.43 8.10
CA PRO A 45 6.25 11.85 6.74
C PRO A 45 7.21 12.88 6.16
N GLU A 46 7.51 13.93 6.92
CA GLU A 46 8.41 14.99 6.50
C GLU A 46 9.86 14.52 6.39
N GLU A 47 10.31 13.73 7.34
CA GLU A 47 11.69 13.23 7.37
C GLU A 47 11.96 12.23 6.23
N ILE A 48 11.00 11.34 5.93
CA ILE A 48 11.10 10.39 4.83
C ILE A 48 11.21 11.14 3.48
N VAL A 49 10.32 12.10 3.25
CA VAL A 49 10.35 12.91 2.02
C VAL A 49 11.65 13.71 1.91
N LYS A 50 12.10 14.31 3.00
CA LYS A 50 13.35 15.07 3.07
C LYS A 50 14.56 14.20 2.67
N GLN A 51 14.75 13.05 3.34
CA GLN A 51 15.86 12.14 3.03
C GLN A 51 15.79 11.61 1.59
N THR A 52 14.57 11.33 1.08
CA THR A 52 14.38 10.95 -0.32
C THR A 52 14.90 12.02 -1.27
N VAL A 53 14.50 13.28 -1.06
CA VAL A 53 14.87 14.40 -1.91
C VAL A 53 16.37 14.74 -1.76
N GLU A 54 16.93 14.65 -0.57
CA GLU A 54 18.37 14.82 -0.33
C GLU A 54 19.21 13.79 -1.10
N ARG A 55 18.72 12.56 -1.22
CA ARG A 55 19.43 11.47 -1.90
C ARG A 55 19.24 11.47 -3.42
N PHE A 56 18.02 11.74 -3.90
CA PHE A 56 17.63 11.54 -5.30
C PHE A 56 17.27 12.85 -6.03
N GLY A 57 17.21 13.98 -5.32
CA GLY A 57 16.85 15.28 -5.88
C GLY A 57 15.35 15.51 -6.07
N LYS A 58 14.55 14.44 -6.06
CA LYS A 58 13.09 14.48 -6.30
C LYS A 58 12.37 13.28 -5.69
N LEU A 59 11.04 13.35 -5.67
CA LEU A 59 10.12 12.24 -5.42
C LEU A 59 9.14 12.18 -6.58
N ASP A 60 8.96 11.03 -7.22
CA ASP A 60 8.02 10.85 -8.34
C ASP A 60 6.82 9.98 -7.94
N ILE A 61 7.07 8.95 -7.12
CA ILE A 61 6.08 7.93 -6.78
C ILE A 61 6.10 7.66 -5.29
N LEU A 62 4.93 7.67 -4.65
CA LEU A 62 4.72 7.19 -3.29
C LEU A 62 3.89 5.90 -3.31
N VAL A 63 4.39 4.83 -2.68
CA VAL A 63 3.61 3.61 -2.44
C VAL A 63 3.40 3.41 -0.95
N ASN A 64 2.18 3.54 -0.48
CA ASN A 64 1.80 3.32 0.92
C ASN A 64 1.43 1.85 1.15
N ALA A 65 2.43 1.03 1.45
CA ALA A 65 2.29 -0.41 1.66
C ALA A 65 2.32 -0.84 3.14
N ALA A 66 2.72 0.04 4.06
CA ALA A 66 2.73 -0.25 5.49
C ALA A 66 1.31 -0.59 6.01
N GLY A 67 1.22 -1.61 6.85
CA GLY A 67 -0.05 -1.99 7.42
C GLY A 67 0.07 -3.12 8.44
N ILE A 68 -0.82 -3.09 9.42
CA ILE A 68 -0.94 -4.11 10.46
C ILE A 68 -2.40 -4.57 10.59
N THR A 69 -2.59 -5.70 11.24
CA THR A 69 -3.93 -6.19 11.60
C THR A 69 -3.95 -6.70 13.04
N ARG A 70 -5.12 -6.66 13.66
CA ARG A 70 -5.44 -7.33 14.92
C ARG A 70 -6.58 -8.30 14.68
N ARG A 71 -6.44 -9.53 15.17
CA ARG A 71 -7.43 -10.60 14.96
C ARG A 71 -8.18 -10.88 16.25
N VAL A 72 -9.18 -10.04 16.53
CA VAL A 72 -10.04 -10.10 17.72
C VAL A 72 -11.50 -9.95 17.28
N MET A 73 -12.43 -10.62 17.99
CA MET A 73 -13.87 -10.44 17.73
C MET A 73 -14.25 -8.97 17.97
N ALA A 74 -15.19 -8.47 17.18
CA ALA A 74 -15.59 -7.06 17.26
C ALA A 74 -16.12 -6.64 18.64
N ILE A 75 -16.70 -7.59 19.37
CA ILE A 75 -17.22 -7.36 20.73
C ILE A 75 -16.10 -7.24 21.78
N ASP A 76 -14.92 -7.80 21.50
CA ASP A 76 -13.81 -7.93 22.45
C ASP A 76 -12.63 -7.00 22.11
N ILE A 77 -12.69 -6.29 20.97
CA ILE A 77 -11.59 -5.39 20.55
C ILE A 77 -11.43 -4.23 21.53
N ASP A 78 -10.25 -4.05 22.05
CA ASP A 78 -9.96 -2.92 22.93
C ASP A 78 -9.62 -1.64 22.14
N ARG A 79 -9.66 -0.51 22.86
CA ARG A 79 -9.38 0.81 22.26
C ARG A 79 -7.94 0.91 21.75
N LYS A 80 -6.99 0.27 22.40
CA LYS A 80 -5.58 0.33 22.04
C LYS A 80 -5.34 -0.40 20.70
N ASP A 81 -5.81 -1.62 20.56
CA ASP A 81 -5.67 -2.43 19.34
C ASP A 81 -6.40 -1.78 18.15
N TRP A 82 -7.57 -1.17 18.42
CA TRP A 82 -8.28 -0.37 17.44
C TRP A 82 -7.43 0.80 16.95
N GLN A 83 -6.89 1.60 17.88
CA GLN A 83 -6.12 2.81 17.55
C GLN A 83 -4.80 2.46 16.88
N ASP A 84 -4.06 1.46 17.38
CA ASP A 84 -2.80 1.00 16.79
C ASP A 84 -2.96 0.69 15.27
N VAL A 85 -4.07 0.05 14.90
CA VAL A 85 -4.34 -0.28 13.49
C VAL A 85 -4.68 0.97 12.68
N LEU A 86 -5.49 1.87 13.21
CA LEU A 86 -5.84 3.12 12.52
C LEU A 86 -4.61 4.03 12.36
N ASP A 87 -3.76 4.12 13.37
CA ASP A 87 -2.57 4.98 13.32
C ASP A 87 -1.62 4.56 12.20
N VAL A 88 -1.37 3.26 12.03
CA VAL A 88 -0.49 2.77 10.97
C VAL A 88 -1.19 2.77 9.60
N ASN A 89 -2.41 2.19 9.53
CA ASN A 89 -3.03 1.90 8.24
C ASN A 89 -3.71 3.11 7.58
N LEU A 90 -4.10 4.11 8.37
CA LEU A 90 -4.89 5.24 7.91
C LEU A 90 -4.21 6.58 8.20
N THR A 91 -3.92 6.86 9.47
CA THR A 91 -3.36 8.16 9.89
C THR A 91 -1.99 8.40 9.26
N ALA A 92 -1.05 7.46 9.43
CA ALA A 92 0.28 7.55 8.83
C ALA A 92 0.21 7.61 7.29
N LEU A 93 -0.63 6.79 6.67
CA LEU A 93 -0.84 6.80 5.22
C LEU A 93 -1.29 8.19 4.73
N PHE A 94 -2.27 8.79 5.40
CA PHE A 94 -2.77 10.11 5.00
C PHE A 94 -1.68 11.18 5.10
N PHE A 95 -0.93 11.24 6.19
CA PHE A 95 0.13 12.23 6.35
C PHE A 95 1.31 11.98 5.38
N MET A 96 1.62 10.73 5.05
CA MET A 96 2.56 10.43 3.97
C MET A 96 2.07 10.93 2.61
N CYS A 97 0.78 10.74 2.28
CA CYS A 97 0.19 11.31 1.06
C CYS A 97 0.31 12.84 1.05
N GLN A 98 0.03 13.49 2.20
CA GLN A 98 0.11 14.94 2.32
C GLN A 98 1.54 15.47 2.15
N ALA A 99 2.53 14.84 2.78
CA ALA A 99 3.93 15.21 2.66
C ALA A 99 4.44 15.03 1.21
N ALA A 100 4.11 13.89 0.58
CA ALA A 100 4.45 13.66 -0.82
C ALA A 100 3.78 14.68 -1.74
N ALA A 101 2.49 14.99 -1.55
CA ALA A 101 1.78 15.98 -2.36
C ALA A 101 2.41 17.38 -2.23
N ARG A 102 2.80 17.81 -1.03
CA ARG A 102 3.54 19.07 -0.82
C ARG A 102 4.85 19.07 -1.59
N GLN A 103 5.57 17.94 -1.62
CA GLN A 103 6.81 17.83 -2.38
C GLN A 103 6.56 17.86 -3.89
N PHE A 104 5.55 17.15 -4.40
CA PHE A 104 5.17 17.17 -5.82
C PHE A 104 4.81 18.60 -6.28
N ILE A 105 4.10 19.34 -5.45
CA ILE A 105 3.76 20.76 -5.72
C ILE A 105 5.03 21.62 -5.73
N LYS A 106 5.93 21.43 -4.77
CA LYS A 106 7.17 22.20 -4.63
C LYS A 106 8.13 21.98 -5.82
N GLN A 107 8.25 20.73 -6.28
CA GLN A 107 9.17 20.38 -7.40
C GLN A 107 8.57 20.68 -8.78
N GLY A 108 7.22 20.79 -8.88
CA GLY A 108 6.51 20.89 -10.15
C GLY A 108 6.37 19.55 -10.88
N GLY A 109 5.45 19.49 -11.84
CA GLY A 109 5.26 18.30 -12.69
C GLY A 109 4.27 17.25 -12.15
N GLY A 110 3.86 17.34 -10.89
CA GLY A 110 2.93 16.36 -10.28
C GLY A 110 3.61 15.12 -9.73
N GLY A 111 2.86 14.02 -9.59
CA GLY A 111 3.36 12.75 -9.06
C GLY A 111 2.29 11.68 -8.92
N LYS A 112 2.72 10.46 -8.60
CA LYS A 112 1.86 9.28 -8.46
C LYS A 112 1.83 8.79 -7.01
N ILE A 113 0.63 8.60 -6.47
CA ILE A 113 0.40 8.01 -5.15
C ILE A 113 -0.37 6.72 -5.32
N ILE A 114 0.16 5.63 -4.79
CA ILE A 114 -0.44 4.29 -4.83
C ILE A 114 -0.68 3.83 -3.40
N ASN A 115 -1.93 3.81 -2.99
CA ASN A 115 -2.32 3.32 -1.68
C ASN A 115 -2.62 1.82 -1.73
N ILE A 116 -2.26 1.08 -0.69
CA ILE A 116 -2.63 -0.33 -0.58
C ILE A 116 -3.88 -0.45 0.29
N GLY A 117 -5.01 -0.68 -0.38
CA GLY A 117 -6.27 -1.06 0.23
C GLY A 117 -6.33 -2.54 0.59
N SER A 118 -7.46 -3.15 0.34
CA SER A 118 -7.72 -4.60 0.53
C SER A 118 -9.06 -4.96 -0.12
N MET A 119 -9.32 -6.23 -0.36
CA MET A 119 -10.68 -6.72 -0.62
C MET A 119 -11.64 -6.32 0.52
N THR A 120 -11.14 -6.15 1.76
CA THR A 120 -11.96 -5.64 2.88
C THR A 120 -12.31 -4.15 2.77
N SER A 121 -11.81 -3.44 1.76
CA SER A 121 -12.30 -2.11 1.39
C SER A 121 -13.70 -2.14 0.75
N TYR A 122 -14.19 -3.33 0.36
CA TYR A 122 -15.47 -3.54 -0.30
C TYR A 122 -16.42 -4.43 0.49
N GLN A 123 -15.89 -5.27 1.39
CA GLN A 123 -16.68 -6.20 2.18
C GLN A 123 -16.15 -6.34 3.60
N GLY A 124 -16.99 -6.85 4.50
CA GLY A 124 -16.57 -7.15 5.88
C GLY A 124 -15.67 -8.38 5.97
N GLY A 125 -14.88 -8.43 7.03
CA GLY A 125 -14.12 -9.61 7.43
C GLY A 125 -14.51 -10.06 8.84
N ILE A 126 -14.09 -11.26 9.23
CA ILE A 126 -14.29 -11.79 10.59
C ILE A 126 -13.02 -11.55 11.41
N LYS A 127 -13.15 -11.05 12.64
CA LYS A 127 -12.06 -10.75 13.59
C LYS A 127 -11.04 -9.69 13.12
N VAL A 128 -11.40 -8.83 12.17
CA VAL A 128 -10.48 -7.83 11.60
C VAL A 128 -11.15 -6.45 11.49
N ILE A 129 -12.01 -6.09 12.46
CA ILE A 129 -12.82 -4.87 12.39
C ILE A 129 -11.99 -3.59 12.20
N PRO A 130 -10.89 -3.31 12.95
CA PRO A 130 -10.13 -2.07 12.74
C PRO A 130 -9.40 -2.07 11.38
N TYR A 131 -8.94 -3.23 10.91
CA TYR A 131 -8.34 -3.38 9.60
C TYR A 131 -9.35 -3.07 8.49
N THR A 132 -10.55 -3.65 8.55
CA THR A 132 -11.64 -3.39 7.60
C THR A 132 -11.99 -1.91 7.57
N ALA A 133 -12.18 -1.28 8.73
CA ALA A 133 -12.46 0.15 8.84
C ALA A 133 -11.36 1.00 8.19
N SER A 134 -10.08 0.70 8.50
CA SER A 134 -8.95 1.43 7.93
C SER A 134 -8.86 1.29 6.40
N LYS A 135 -9.06 0.07 5.87
CA LYS A 135 -8.94 -0.18 4.42
C LYS A 135 -10.13 0.36 3.61
N ALA A 136 -11.32 0.40 4.20
CA ALA A 136 -12.48 1.10 3.63
C ALA A 136 -12.23 2.62 3.58
N ALA A 137 -11.70 3.19 4.65
CA ALA A 137 -11.32 4.60 4.69
C ALA A 137 -10.23 4.93 3.67
N VAL A 138 -9.17 4.11 3.54
CA VAL A 138 -8.09 4.29 2.54
C VAL A 138 -8.66 4.37 1.13
N ARG A 139 -9.58 3.47 0.77
CA ARG A 139 -10.27 3.53 -0.54
C ARG A 139 -10.98 4.87 -0.74
N ASN A 140 -11.67 5.35 0.28
CA ASN A 140 -12.50 6.55 0.17
C ASN A 140 -11.66 7.84 0.14
N ILE A 141 -10.63 7.96 1.00
CA ILE A 141 -9.74 9.13 0.98
C ILE A 141 -8.90 9.18 -0.32
N THR A 142 -8.62 8.05 -0.97
CA THR A 142 -8.00 8.01 -2.30
C THR A 142 -8.84 8.79 -3.32
N MET A 143 -10.15 8.58 -3.36
CA MET A 143 -11.06 9.34 -4.23
C MET A 143 -11.11 10.82 -3.85
N HIS A 144 -11.12 11.12 -2.55
CA HIS A 144 -11.14 12.50 -2.06
C HIS A 144 -9.88 13.27 -2.49
N MET A 145 -8.70 12.71 -2.25
CA MET A 145 -7.42 13.33 -2.64
C MET A 145 -7.31 13.52 -4.15
N CYS A 146 -7.82 12.58 -4.95
CA CYS A 146 -7.92 12.74 -6.40
C CYS A 146 -8.72 14.00 -6.76
N ASN A 147 -9.91 14.19 -6.18
CA ASN A 147 -10.76 15.34 -6.47
C ASN A 147 -10.09 16.69 -6.17
N GLU A 148 -9.29 16.75 -5.12
CA GLU A 148 -8.63 18.00 -4.72
C GLU A 148 -7.34 18.27 -5.50
N TRP A 149 -6.58 17.20 -5.88
CA TRP A 149 -5.20 17.38 -6.32
C TRP A 149 -4.98 17.16 -7.82
N ALA A 150 -5.88 16.45 -8.51
CA ALA A 150 -5.66 16.06 -9.90
C ALA A 150 -5.53 17.28 -10.83
N ALA A 151 -6.57 18.07 -10.97
CA ALA A 151 -6.60 19.19 -11.93
C ALA A 151 -5.62 20.31 -11.57
N LYS A 152 -5.45 20.56 -10.27
CA LYS A 152 -4.66 21.70 -9.79
C LYS A 152 -3.15 21.44 -9.77
N TYR A 153 -2.76 20.20 -9.47
CA TYR A 153 -1.37 19.85 -9.17
C TYR A 153 -0.83 18.70 -10.01
N ASN A 154 -1.65 18.12 -10.90
CA ASN A 154 -1.31 16.94 -11.70
C ASN A 154 -0.86 15.75 -10.83
N ILE A 155 -1.52 15.55 -9.67
CA ILE A 155 -1.23 14.44 -8.77
C ILE A 155 -2.27 13.35 -8.99
N HIS A 156 -1.78 12.12 -9.26
CA HIS A 156 -2.62 10.94 -9.44
C HIS A 156 -2.62 10.13 -8.16
N VAL A 157 -3.79 9.88 -7.60
CA VAL A 157 -3.94 9.10 -6.36
C VAL A 157 -4.82 7.90 -6.65
N ASN A 158 -4.25 6.71 -6.63
CA ASN A 158 -4.96 5.46 -6.89
C ASN A 158 -4.73 4.44 -5.77
N CYS A 159 -5.49 3.38 -5.79
CA CYS A 159 -5.42 2.32 -4.79
C CYS A 159 -5.31 0.94 -5.47
N ILE A 160 -4.56 0.04 -4.85
CA ILE A 160 -4.60 -1.40 -5.18
C ILE A 160 -5.31 -2.11 -4.03
N ALA A 161 -6.27 -2.96 -4.32
CA ALA A 161 -6.98 -3.80 -3.36
C ALA A 161 -6.55 -5.27 -3.53
N PRO A 162 -5.53 -5.73 -2.79
CA PRO A 162 -5.14 -7.13 -2.82
C PRO A 162 -6.22 -8.05 -2.26
N GLY A 163 -6.32 -9.25 -2.82
CA GLY A 163 -7.06 -10.36 -2.25
C GLY A 163 -6.26 -11.10 -1.17
N TYR A 164 -6.45 -12.42 -1.09
CA TYR A 164 -5.64 -13.27 -0.24
C TYR A 164 -4.24 -13.45 -0.82
N MET A 165 -3.23 -12.91 -0.10
CA MET A 165 -1.84 -12.90 -0.52
C MET A 165 -0.97 -13.74 0.42
N VAL A 166 0.02 -14.44 -0.12
CA VAL A 166 1.02 -15.20 0.64
C VAL A 166 2.03 -14.23 1.24
N THR A 167 1.82 -13.84 2.50
CA THR A 167 2.66 -12.90 3.25
C THR A 167 2.80 -13.33 4.71
N ASN A 168 3.66 -12.67 5.47
CA ASN A 168 3.79 -12.91 6.91
C ASN A 168 2.49 -12.58 7.66
N MET A 169 1.76 -11.56 7.24
CA MET A 169 0.46 -11.18 7.85
C MET A 169 -0.58 -12.31 7.76
N THR A 170 -0.53 -13.12 6.72
CA THR A 170 -1.47 -14.20 6.45
C THR A 170 -0.95 -15.59 6.86
N ALA A 171 0.29 -15.69 7.36
CA ALA A 171 0.88 -16.95 7.76
C ALA A 171 0.00 -17.77 8.75
N PRO A 172 -0.62 -17.16 9.78
CA PRO A 172 -1.51 -17.93 10.69
C PRO A 172 -2.73 -18.52 10.01
N MET A 173 -3.23 -17.92 8.94
CA MET A 173 -4.36 -18.49 8.18
C MET A 173 -3.91 -19.65 7.29
N ARG A 174 -2.70 -19.56 6.74
CA ARG A 174 -2.14 -20.58 5.84
C ARG A 174 -1.68 -21.84 6.56
N SER A 175 -1.43 -21.77 7.86
CA SER A 175 -1.09 -22.94 8.67
C SER A 175 -2.28 -23.85 8.98
N GLU A 176 -3.51 -23.44 8.65
CA GLU A 176 -4.74 -24.22 8.82
C GLU A 176 -5.21 -24.76 7.46
N PRO A 177 -4.98 -26.07 7.12
CA PRO A 177 -5.30 -26.63 5.80
C PRO A 177 -6.77 -26.52 5.41
N SER A 178 -7.70 -26.72 6.36
CA SER A 178 -9.14 -26.58 6.14
C SER A 178 -9.52 -25.17 5.73
N ARG A 179 -8.93 -24.17 6.36
CA ARG A 179 -9.16 -22.75 6.07
C ARG A 179 -8.56 -22.33 4.74
N MET A 180 -7.40 -22.88 4.38
CA MET A 180 -6.81 -22.70 3.06
C MET A 180 -7.73 -23.26 1.96
N ALA A 181 -8.23 -24.48 2.12
CA ALA A 181 -9.14 -25.10 1.18
C ALA A 181 -10.45 -24.28 1.03
N GLU A 182 -11.08 -23.90 2.13
CA GLU A 182 -12.27 -23.03 2.12
C GLU A 182 -11.99 -21.69 1.41
N THR A 183 -10.85 -21.06 1.68
CA THR A 183 -10.50 -19.80 1.05
C THR A 183 -10.30 -19.95 -0.46
N ASN A 184 -9.61 -21.03 -0.88
CA ASN A 184 -9.37 -21.30 -2.31
C ASN A 184 -10.67 -21.47 -3.08
N THR A 185 -11.69 -22.13 -2.49
CA THR A 185 -13.00 -22.28 -3.17
C THR A 185 -13.70 -20.95 -3.41
N ARG A 186 -13.35 -19.91 -2.67
CA ARG A 186 -13.89 -18.55 -2.83
C ARG A 186 -13.13 -17.69 -3.85
N ILE A 187 -11.96 -18.11 -4.27
CA ILE A 187 -11.13 -17.41 -5.25
C ILE A 187 -11.32 -18.09 -6.61
N PRO A 188 -11.86 -17.43 -7.65
CA PRO A 188 -12.02 -18.03 -8.99
C PRO A 188 -10.73 -18.60 -9.59
N MET A 189 -9.57 -18.01 -9.31
CA MET A 189 -8.28 -18.55 -9.74
C MET A 189 -7.78 -19.72 -8.89
N GLU A 190 -8.52 -20.12 -7.86
CA GLU A 190 -8.26 -21.27 -6.95
C GLU A 190 -6.87 -21.27 -6.30
N ARG A 191 -6.23 -20.11 -6.23
CA ARG A 191 -4.95 -19.91 -5.55
C ARG A 191 -4.90 -18.58 -4.81
N TRP A 192 -4.08 -18.53 -3.79
CA TRP A 192 -3.67 -17.24 -3.22
C TRP A 192 -2.69 -16.54 -4.17
N GLY A 193 -2.73 -15.22 -4.15
CA GLY A 193 -1.74 -14.40 -4.85
C GLY A 193 -0.40 -14.41 -4.11
N VAL A 194 0.64 -14.09 -4.84
CA VAL A 194 1.98 -13.80 -4.29
C VAL A 194 2.28 -12.31 -4.44
N PRO A 195 3.22 -11.73 -3.69
CA PRO A 195 3.53 -10.29 -3.80
C PRO A 195 3.82 -9.82 -5.22
N GLU A 196 4.39 -10.68 -6.05
CA GLU A 196 4.72 -10.43 -7.45
C GLU A 196 3.47 -10.22 -8.32
N ASP A 197 2.33 -10.81 -7.96
CA ASP A 197 1.05 -10.58 -8.66
C ASP A 197 0.60 -9.12 -8.58
N LEU A 198 1.10 -8.34 -7.62
CA LEU A 198 0.78 -6.91 -7.46
C LEU A 198 1.66 -6.01 -8.34
N ALA A 199 2.80 -6.52 -8.84
CA ALA A 199 3.81 -5.70 -9.51
C ALA A 199 3.23 -5.02 -10.77
N GLY A 200 2.49 -5.77 -11.60
CA GLY A 200 1.90 -5.22 -12.82
C GLY A 200 0.95 -4.04 -12.57
N ALA A 201 0.09 -4.14 -11.56
CA ALA A 201 -0.80 -3.04 -11.18
C ALA A 201 -0.03 -1.84 -10.63
N ALA A 202 1.01 -2.08 -9.82
CA ALA A 202 1.85 -1.01 -9.27
C ALA A 202 2.64 -0.30 -10.39
N ILE A 203 3.22 -1.02 -11.34
CA ILE A 203 3.95 -0.46 -12.49
C ILE A 203 2.99 0.35 -13.36
N PHE A 204 1.81 -0.18 -13.67
CA PHE A 204 0.79 0.54 -14.44
C PHE A 204 0.43 1.86 -13.78
N LEU A 205 0.09 1.84 -12.48
CA LEU A 205 -0.30 3.05 -11.74
C LEU A 205 0.84 4.04 -11.50
N ALA A 206 2.10 3.59 -11.56
CA ALA A 206 3.28 4.42 -11.42
C ALA A 206 3.74 5.06 -12.73
N SER A 207 3.25 4.60 -13.88
CA SER A 207 3.68 5.02 -15.21
C SER A 207 2.71 5.99 -15.88
N ASP A 208 3.14 6.60 -16.98
CA ASP A 208 2.32 7.47 -17.85
C ASP A 208 1.14 6.73 -18.48
N ALA A 209 1.20 5.39 -18.56
CA ALA A 209 0.08 4.57 -19.03
C ALA A 209 -1.21 4.73 -18.20
N SER A 210 -1.08 5.25 -16.98
CA SER A 210 -2.21 5.53 -16.07
C SER A 210 -2.58 7.01 -15.95
N ASP A 211 -2.14 7.89 -16.85
CA ASP A 211 -2.36 9.33 -16.73
C ASP A 211 -3.83 9.76 -16.74
N TYR A 212 -4.72 8.94 -17.27
CA TYR A 212 -6.16 9.19 -17.20
C TYR A 212 -6.87 8.29 -16.16
N VAL A 213 -6.11 7.57 -15.32
CA VAL A 213 -6.64 6.76 -14.21
C VAL A 213 -6.34 7.48 -12.90
N ASN A 214 -7.38 7.98 -12.24
CA ASN A 214 -7.23 8.72 -10.99
C ASN A 214 -8.44 8.48 -10.07
N GLY A 215 -8.20 8.37 -8.77
CA GLY A 215 -9.23 8.09 -7.77
C GLY A 215 -9.75 6.65 -7.80
N PHE A 216 -9.12 5.75 -8.54
CA PHE A 216 -9.61 4.40 -8.77
C PHE A 216 -8.94 3.36 -7.86
N THR A 217 -9.66 2.28 -7.60
CA THR A 217 -9.12 1.13 -6.87
C THR A 217 -9.13 -0.11 -7.75
N ILE A 218 -7.95 -0.63 -8.07
CA ILE A 218 -7.77 -1.85 -8.86
C ILE A 218 -7.75 -3.05 -7.91
N ALA A 219 -8.68 -3.99 -8.08
CA ALA A 219 -8.63 -5.26 -7.37
C ALA A 219 -7.60 -6.19 -8.03
N VAL A 220 -6.69 -6.75 -7.21
CA VAL A 220 -5.74 -7.80 -7.60
C VAL A 220 -5.95 -8.97 -6.63
N ASP A 221 -6.97 -9.77 -6.89
CA ASP A 221 -7.56 -10.68 -5.93
C ASP A 221 -7.91 -12.07 -6.48
N GLY A 222 -7.50 -12.39 -7.70
CA GLY A 222 -7.81 -13.64 -8.35
C GLY A 222 -9.31 -13.81 -8.67
N GLY A 223 -10.06 -12.70 -8.73
CA GLY A 223 -11.50 -12.69 -8.99
C GLY A 223 -12.36 -12.83 -7.74
N PHE A 224 -11.78 -12.73 -6.55
CA PHE A 224 -12.50 -12.92 -5.28
C PHE A 224 -13.70 -11.97 -5.15
N LEU A 225 -13.55 -10.69 -5.47
CA LEU A 225 -14.64 -9.70 -5.39
C LEU A 225 -15.67 -9.83 -6.52
N ALA A 226 -15.34 -10.54 -7.61
CA ALA A 226 -16.26 -10.78 -8.72
C ALA A 226 -17.16 -12.00 -8.50
N LYS A 227 -16.82 -12.87 -7.55
CA LYS A 227 -17.56 -14.10 -7.27
C LYS A 227 -18.86 -13.78 -6.54
N SER A 228 -19.97 -14.20 -7.12
CA SER A 228 -21.34 -14.16 -6.56
C SER A 228 -21.59 -15.30 -5.61
#